data_7c94cc9564b6bcc6172e95f4556f4ffa
#
_entry.id   7c94cc9564b6bcc6172e95f4556f4ffa
#
_cell.length_a   1.000
_cell.length_b   1.000
_cell.length_c   1.000
_cell.angle_alpha   90.00
_cell.angle_beta   90.00
_cell.angle_gamma   90.00
#
_symmetry.space_group_name_H-M   'P 1'
#
loop_
_entity.id
_entity.type
_entity.pdbx_description
1 polymer ?
#
loop_
_entity_poly.entity_id
_entity_poly.type
_entity_poly.pdbx_seq_one_letter_code
_entity_poly.pdbx_strand_id
1 'polypeptide(L)'
;MTFTRRFFATAAVAVTVALAGLQAASAVETAAFSDAAFKAAQAAGQPILIEIHAGWCPTCKAQKPIIDKLAADPKFKDLKIFRVDFDDMKPAVKAFGAQMQSTLITFKGATETGRSVGDTKEASIAALLDKSL
;
A
#
# COMPACT_ATOMS: atom_id res chain seq x y z
N MET A 1 -24.40 -50.68 -58.20
CA MET A 1 -23.46 -49.52 -58.18
C MET A 1 -23.64 -48.79 -56.88
N THR A 2 -22.81 -49.05 -55.90
CA THR A 2 -22.92 -48.53 -54.53
C THR A 2 -21.82 -47.52 -54.30
N PHE A 3 -22.18 -46.23 -54.16
CA PHE A 3 -21.24 -45.17 -53.87
C PHE A 3 -21.08 -45.05 -52.35
N THR A 4 -19.92 -45.42 -51.87
CA THR A 4 -19.52 -45.26 -50.45
C THR A 4 -18.96 -43.89 -50.22
N ARG A 5 -19.70 -43.01 -49.52
CA ARG A 5 -19.24 -41.69 -49.05
C ARG A 5 -18.36 -41.88 -47.80
N ARG A 6 -17.06 -41.62 -47.94
CA ARG A 6 -16.13 -41.50 -46.83
C ARG A 6 -16.28 -40.15 -46.20
N PHE A 7 -16.74 -40.11 -44.93
CA PHE A 7 -16.70 -38.90 -44.09
C PHE A 7 -15.31 -38.79 -43.48
N PHE A 8 -14.58 -37.74 -43.85
CA PHE A 8 -13.36 -37.35 -43.13
C PHE A 8 -13.79 -36.50 -41.94
N ALA A 9 -13.61 -37.06 -40.73
CA ALA A 9 -13.76 -36.31 -39.50
C ALA A 9 -12.44 -35.54 -39.23
N THR A 10 -12.42 -34.24 -39.45
CA THR A 10 -11.32 -33.38 -39.04
C THR A 10 -11.48 -33.03 -37.55
N ALA A 11 -10.64 -33.64 -36.73
CA ALA A 11 -10.54 -33.30 -35.32
C ALA A 11 -9.79 -31.94 -35.19
N ALA A 12 -10.51 -30.90 -34.84
CA ALA A 12 -9.91 -29.60 -34.47
C ALA A 12 -9.39 -29.69 -33.03
N VAL A 13 -8.07 -29.74 -32.88
CA VAL A 13 -7.41 -29.61 -31.59
C VAL A 13 -7.40 -28.13 -31.19
N ALA A 14 -8.27 -27.76 -30.27
CA ALA A 14 -8.27 -26.43 -29.67
C ALA A 14 -7.12 -26.36 -28.63
N VAL A 15 -6.03 -25.69 -29.00
CA VAL A 15 -4.95 -25.35 -28.07
C VAL A 15 -5.41 -24.15 -27.25
N THR A 16 -5.87 -24.40 -26.05
CA THR A 16 -6.12 -23.33 -25.05
C THR A 16 -4.79 -22.88 -24.46
N VAL A 17 -4.26 -21.76 -24.94
CA VAL A 17 -3.13 -21.07 -24.30
C VAL A 17 -3.66 -20.41 -23.04
N ALA A 18 -3.39 -21.01 -21.89
CA ALA A 18 -3.59 -20.37 -20.61
C ALA A 18 -2.54 -19.27 -20.45
N LEU A 19 -2.92 -18.02 -20.68
CA LEU A 19 -2.10 -16.86 -20.23
C LEU A 19 -2.17 -16.82 -18.70
N ALA A 20 -1.18 -17.44 -18.05
CA ALA A 20 -0.91 -17.18 -16.67
C ALA A 20 -0.40 -15.72 -16.59
N GLY A 21 -1.30 -14.78 -16.26
CA GLY A 21 -0.93 -13.41 -16.01
C GLY A 21 0.03 -13.38 -14.81
N LEU A 22 1.30 -13.02 -15.06
CA LEU A 22 2.20 -12.60 -14.00
C LEU A 22 1.60 -11.31 -13.41
N GLN A 23 0.88 -11.42 -12.31
CA GLN A 23 0.55 -10.28 -11.48
C GLN A 23 1.86 -9.84 -10.84
N ALA A 24 2.49 -8.84 -11.41
CA ALA A 24 3.55 -8.13 -10.74
C ALA A 24 2.98 -7.61 -9.41
N ALA A 25 3.53 -8.06 -8.29
CA ALA A 25 3.20 -7.51 -6.99
C ALA A 25 3.54 -6.02 -7.05
N SER A 26 2.53 -5.16 -7.12
CA SER A 26 2.74 -3.72 -7.08
C SER A 26 3.35 -3.38 -5.73
N ALA A 27 4.58 -2.86 -5.74
CA ALA A 27 5.19 -2.33 -4.52
C ALA A 27 4.26 -1.24 -3.95
N VAL A 28 4.08 -1.27 -2.64
CA VAL A 28 3.33 -0.21 -1.95
C VAL A 28 4.08 1.10 -2.14
N GLU A 29 3.43 2.07 -2.75
CA GLU A 29 4.02 3.37 -3.06
C GLU A 29 3.60 4.42 -2.03
N THR A 30 4.57 5.24 -1.59
CA THR A 30 4.28 6.40 -0.77
C THR A 30 3.86 7.56 -1.65
N ALA A 31 2.62 8.04 -1.49
CA ALA A 31 2.08 9.19 -2.18
C ALA A 31 2.13 10.45 -1.31
N ALA A 32 2.19 11.61 -1.96
CA ALA A 32 1.94 12.87 -1.26
C ALA A 32 0.50 12.88 -0.71
N PHE A 33 0.34 13.39 0.51
CA PHE A 33 -0.99 13.47 1.12
C PHE A 33 -1.93 14.37 0.33
N SER A 34 -3.17 13.92 0.17
CA SER A 34 -4.30 14.73 -0.23
C SER A 34 -5.54 14.30 0.53
N ASP A 35 -6.35 15.26 0.96
CA ASP A 35 -7.61 14.99 1.67
C ASP A 35 -8.53 14.05 0.90
N ALA A 36 -8.64 14.25 -0.42
CA ALA A 36 -9.51 13.44 -1.26
C ALA A 36 -9.06 11.98 -1.32
N ALA A 37 -7.75 11.74 -1.52
CA ALA A 37 -7.20 10.39 -1.58
C ALA A 37 -7.26 9.69 -0.22
N PHE A 38 -7.00 10.42 0.87
CA PHE A 38 -7.10 9.90 2.24
C PHE A 38 -8.54 9.48 2.57
N LYS A 39 -9.53 10.35 2.32
CA LYS A 39 -10.95 10.04 2.51
C LYS A 39 -11.43 8.87 1.66
N ALA A 40 -10.97 8.77 0.42
CA ALA A 40 -11.28 7.63 -0.45
C ALA A 40 -10.73 6.31 0.11
N ALA A 41 -9.49 6.30 0.61
CA ALA A 41 -8.89 5.13 1.25
C ALA A 41 -9.63 4.74 2.54
N GLN A 42 -10.04 5.73 3.34
CA GLN A 42 -10.85 5.50 4.55
C GLN A 42 -12.20 4.89 4.20
N ALA A 43 -12.91 5.43 3.21
CA ALA A 43 -14.21 4.93 2.76
C ALA A 43 -14.12 3.51 2.19
N ALA A 44 -13.00 3.16 1.57
CA ALA A 44 -12.71 1.82 1.07
C ALA A 44 -12.30 0.83 2.18
N GLY A 45 -12.17 1.29 3.43
CA GLY A 45 -11.74 0.45 4.56
C GLY A 45 -10.29 -0.02 4.48
N GLN A 46 -9.46 0.68 3.72
CA GLN A 46 -8.07 0.28 3.49
C GLN A 46 -7.19 0.50 4.73
N PRO A 47 -6.14 -0.32 4.90
CA PRO A 47 -5.06 -0.01 5.84
C PRO A 47 -4.30 1.23 5.36
N ILE A 48 -4.03 2.16 6.28
CA ILE A 48 -3.38 3.44 5.94
C ILE A 48 -2.26 3.73 6.93
N LEU A 49 -1.13 4.21 6.40
CA LEU A 49 -0.05 4.83 7.16
C LEU A 49 0.06 6.31 6.75
N ILE A 50 0.04 7.19 7.73
CA ILE A 50 0.40 8.60 7.57
C ILE A 50 1.83 8.78 8.10
N GLU A 51 2.71 9.32 7.25
CA GLU A 51 4.07 9.72 7.60
C GLU A 51 4.14 11.24 7.71
N ILE A 52 4.30 11.78 8.92
CA ILE A 52 4.63 13.20 9.10
C ILE A 52 6.14 13.35 8.91
N HIS A 53 6.55 13.91 7.79
CA HIS A 53 7.92 13.90 7.28
C HIS A 53 8.46 15.29 7.05
N ALA A 54 9.75 15.48 7.27
CA ALA A 54 10.49 16.67 6.84
C ALA A 54 11.75 16.25 6.09
N GLY A 55 12.08 16.93 5.01
CA GLY A 55 13.24 16.58 4.16
C GLY A 55 14.59 16.67 4.89
N TRP A 56 14.69 17.50 5.91
CA TRP A 56 15.88 17.70 6.73
C TRP A 56 15.97 16.76 7.96
N CYS A 57 14.94 15.96 8.23
CA CYS A 57 14.79 15.15 9.43
C CYS A 57 15.62 13.86 9.35
N PRO A 58 16.68 13.68 10.17
CA PRO A 58 17.48 12.44 10.16
C PRO A 58 16.69 11.20 10.58
N THR A 59 15.78 11.34 11.54
CA THR A 59 14.92 10.25 12.01
C THR A 59 13.98 9.78 10.89
N CYS A 60 13.39 10.70 10.12
CA CYS A 60 12.55 10.36 8.96
C CYS A 60 13.36 9.59 7.90
N LYS A 61 14.62 9.98 7.67
CA LYS A 61 15.51 9.25 6.76
C LYS A 61 15.80 7.83 7.25
N ALA A 62 15.94 7.64 8.56
CA ALA A 62 16.14 6.32 9.16
C ALA A 62 14.87 5.45 9.11
N GLN A 63 13.68 6.05 9.22
CA GLN A 63 12.40 5.35 9.12
C GLN A 63 12.13 4.83 7.70
N LYS A 64 12.52 5.59 6.68
CA LYS A 64 12.17 5.26 5.29
C LYS A 64 12.54 3.83 4.86
N PRO A 65 13.80 3.36 4.96
CA PRO A 65 14.15 2.00 4.52
C PRO A 65 13.43 0.92 5.33
N ILE A 66 13.11 1.19 6.59
CA ILE A 66 12.36 0.26 7.45
C ILE A 66 10.93 0.14 6.94
N ILE A 67 10.27 1.26 6.67
CA ILE A 67 8.90 1.29 6.16
C ILE A 67 8.83 0.65 4.78
N ASP A 68 9.75 0.98 3.87
CA ASP A 68 9.83 0.40 2.53
C ASP A 68 9.96 -1.13 2.58
N LYS A 69 10.83 -1.64 3.46
CA LYS A 69 11.03 -3.08 3.68
C LYS A 69 9.76 -3.76 4.21
N LEU A 70 9.14 -3.19 5.23
CA LEU A 70 7.92 -3.73 5.83
C LEU A 70 6.74 -3.70 4.86
N ALA A 71 6.58 -2.60 4.13
CA ALA A 71 5.52 -2.44 3.14
C ALA A 71 5.63 -3.42 1.95
N ALA A 72 6.81 -3.99 1.71
CA ALA A 72 7.03 -5.02 0.70
C ALA A 72 6.49 -6.41 1.13
N ASP A 73 6.13 -6.60 2.40
CA ASP A 73 5.49 -7.84 2.86
C ASP A 73 4.10 -7.98 2.21
N PRO A 74 3.76 -9.14 1.61
CA PRO A 74 2.47 -9.37 0.97
C PRO A 74 1.25 -9.07 1.84
N LYS A 75 1.35 -9.18 3.17
CA LYS A 75 0.25 -8.82 4.09
C LYS A 75 -0.15 -7.35 4.00
N PHE A 76 0.75 -6.47 3.57
CA PHE A 76 0.52 -5.04 3.40
C PHE A 76 0.22 -4.61 1.96
N LYS A 77 -0.08 -5.55 1.05
CA LYS A 77 -0.34 -5.25 -0.38
C LYS A 77 -1.39 -4.16 -0.63
N ASP A 78 -2.33 -3.98 0.28
CA ASP A 78 -3.41 -2.99 0.19
C ASP A 78 -3.14 -1.72 1.03
N LEU A 79 -1.98 -1.65 1.71
CA LEU A 79 -1.59 -0.50 2.52
C LEU A 79 -1.46 0.76 1.65
N LYS A 80 -2.06 1.85 2.10
CA LYS A 80 -1.87 3.19 1.53
C LYS A 80 -0.95 3.99 2.42
N ILE A 81 0.14 4.49 1.87
CA ILE A 81 1.08 5.34 2.58
C ILE A 81 0.97 6.76 2.05
N PHE A 82 0.60 7.69 2.91
CA PHE A 82 0.53 9.11 2.60
C PHE A 82 1.58 9.89 3.40
N ARG A 83 2.35 10.69 2.69
CA ARG A 83 3.35 11.56 3.29
C ARG A 83 2.82 12.97 3.42
N VAL A 84 2.81 13.46 4.66
CA VAL A 84 2.47 14.83 5.02
C VAL A 84 3.77 15.59 5.27
N ASP A 85 4.05 16.61 4.46
CA ASP A 85 5.19 17.47 4.69
C ASP A 85 4.94 18.35 5.93
N PHE A 86 5.85 18.24 6.91
CA PHE A 86 5.72 18.94 8.18
C PHE A 86 5.81 20.45 8.05
N ASP A 87 6.61 20.93 7.09
CA ASP A 87 6.85 22.36 6.89
C ASP A 87 5.82 22.99 5.97
N ASP A 88 5.44 22.31 4.89
CA ASP A 88 4.60 22.85 3.82
C ASP A 88 3.11 22.53 3.98
N MET A 89 2.76 21.45 4.71
CA MET A 89 1.38 20.98 4.89
C MET A 89 0.84 21.25 6.32
N LYS A 90 1.06 22.42 6.86
CA LYS A 90 0.65 22.78 8.24
C LYS A 90 -0.82 22.47 8.58
N PRO A 91 -1.81 22.71 7.70
CA PRO A 91 -3.19 22.34 7.98
C PRO A 91 -3.38 20.84 8.21
N ALA A 92 -2.74 19.99 7.39
CA ALA A 92 -2.79 18.54 7.53
C ALA A 92 -2.08 18.07 8.81
N VAL A 93 -0.88 18.61 9.11
CA VAL A 93 -0.14 18.34 10.35
C VAL A 93 -1.02 18.60 11.56
N LYS A 94 -1.71 19.75 11.57
CA LYS A 94 -2.64 20.13 12.64
C LYS A 94 -3.85 19.19 12.70
N ALA A 95 -4.43 18.84 11.56
CA ALA A 95 -5.60 17.95 11.49
C ALA A 95 -5.28 16.56 12.04
N PHE A 96 -4.07 16.05 11.83
CA PHE A 96 -3.61 14.79 12.43
C PHE A 96 -3.15 14.95 13.90
N GLY A 97 -3.18 16.15 14.46
CA GLY A 97 -2.71 16.41 15.82
C GLY A 97 -1.23 16.12 16.01
N ALA A 98 -0.45 16.15 14.94
CA ALA A 98 0.97 15.91 14.99
C ALA A 98 1.72 17.18 15.44
N GLN A 99 2.63 17.01 16.38
CA GLN A 99 3.44 18.13 16.92
C GLN A 99 4.89 18.07 16.44
N MET A 100 5.30 16.94 15.87
CA MET A 100 6.66 16.69 15.40
C MET A 100 6.66 15.92 14.08
N GLN A 101 7.68 16.17 13.28
CA GLN A 101 8.07 15.29 12.19
C GLN A 101 8.45 13.91 12.74
N SER A 102 8.68 12.93 11.88
CA SER A 102 8.91 11.51 12.26
C SER A 102 7.75 10.87 13.06
N THR A 103 6.57 11.44 12.94
CA THR A 103 5.34 10.83 13.49
C THR A 103 4.73 9.89 12.48
N LEU A 104 4.47 8.67 12.91
CA LEU A 104 3.77 7.62 12.14
C LEU A 104 2.40 7.39 12.74
N ILE A 105 1.36 7.40 11.91
CA ILE A 105 -0.03 7.22 12.37
C ILE A 105 -0.69 6.17 11.48
N THR A 106 -1.25 5.13 12.08
CA THR A 106 -1.96 4.07 11.36
C THR A 106 -3.47 4.20 11.50
N PHE A 107 -4.16 3.84 10.40
CA PHE A 107 -5.62 3.77 10.36
C PHE A 107 -6.06 2.43 9.77
N LYS A 108 -7.17 1.95 10.27
CA LYS A 108 -7.98 0.91 9.64
C LYS A 108 -9.27 1.58 9.13
N GLY A 109 -9.34 1.83 7.82
CA GLY A 109 -10.39 2.69 7.29
C GLY A 109 -10.40 4.06 7.98
N ALA A 110 -11.54 4.45 8.54
CA ALA A 110 -11.71 5.75 9.21
C ALA A 110 -11.17 5.81 10.65
N THR A 111 -10.76 4.68 11.24
CA THR A 111 -10.36 4.60 12.64
C THR A 111 -8.85 4.66 12.79
N GLU A 112 -8.33 5.63 13.55
CA GLU A 112 -6.92 5.64 13.97
C GLU A 112 -6.67 4.45 14.92
N THR A 113 -5.66 3.65 14.60
CA THR A 113 -5.34 2.42 15.34
C THR A 113 -4.04 2.50 16.13
N GLY A 114 -3.21 3.48 15.83
CA GLY A 114 -1.98 3.70 16.58
C GLY A 114 -1.16 4.86 16.05
N ARG A 115 -0.21 5.31 16.87
CA ARG A 115 0.81 6.29 16.47
C ARG A 115 2.09 6.10 17.24
N SER A 116 3.20 6.55 16.65
CA SER A 116 4.49 6.64 17.29
C SER A 116 5.22 7.90 16.82
N VAL A 117 6.15 8.40 17.62
CA VAL A 117 6.98 9.56 17.30
C VAL A 117 8.44 9.18 17.43
N GLY A 118 9.21 9.40 16.38
CA GLY A 118 10.65 9.19 16.39
C GLY A 118 11.11 7.73 16.47
N ASP A 119 10.22 6.78 16.25
CA ASP A 119 10.54 5.35 16.30
C ASP A 119 11.38 4.93 15.09
N THR A 120 12.50 4.25 15.33
CA THR A 120 13.40 3.71 14.31
C THR A 120 13.70 2.22 14.52
N LYS A 121 12.91 1.55 15.35
CA LYS A 121 13.03 0.10 15.58
C LYS A 121 12.10 -0.66 14.64
N GLU A 122 12.65 -1.53 13.81
CA GLU A 122 11.87 -2.30 12.83
C GLU A 122 10.71 -3.08 13.48
N ALA A 123 10.97 -3.78 14.59
CA ALA A 123 9.93 -4.56 15.26
C ALA A 123 8.77 -3.69 15.80
N SER A 124 9.08 -2.50 16.28
CA SER A 124 8.10 -1.55 16.81
C SER A 124 7.26 -0.93 15.67
N ILE A 125 7.90 -0.55 14.57
CA ILE A 125 7.20 -0.04 13.38
C ILE A 125 6.34 -1.16 12.75
N ALA A 126 6.84 -2.40 12.69
CA ALA A 126 6.05 -3.53 12.22
C ALA A 126 4.78 -3.74 13.06
N ALA A 127 4.91 -3.72 14.39
CA ALA A 127 3.77 -3.82 15.30
C ALA A 127 2.76 -2.67 15.14
N LEU A 128 3.25 -1.46 14.82
CA LEU A 128 2.38 -0.33 14.53
C LEU A 128 1.62 -0.53 13.21
N LEU A 129 2.30 -0.96 12.14
CA LEU A 129 1.67 -1.25 10.85
C LEU A 129 0.64 -2.37 10.95
N ASP A 130 0.90 -3.42 11.72
CA ASP A 130 -0.04 -4.53 11.92
C ASP A 130 -1.38 -4.07 12.50
N LYS A 131 -1.42 -2.96 13.24
CA LYS A 131 -2.67 -2.38 13.76
C LYS A 131 -3.57 -1.80 12.66
N SER A 132 -3.06 -1.58 11.47
CA SER A 132 -3.84 -1.09 10.34
C SER A 132 -4.60 -2.20 9.61
N LEU A 133 -4.23 -3.46 9.83
CA LEU A 133 -4.87 -4.64 9.24
C LEU A 133 -6.07 -5.10 10.10
#